data_718d24644caecc71874b2746899a7fd4
#
_entry.id   718d24644caecc71874b2746899a7fd4
#
_cell.length_a   1.000
_cell.length_b   1.000
_cell.length_c   1.000
_cell.angle_alpha   90.00
_cell.angle_beta   90.00
_cell.angle_gamma   90.00
#
_symmetry.space_group_name_H-M   'P 1'
#
loop_
_entity.id
_entity.type
_entity.pdbx_description
1 polymer ?
#
loop_
_entity_poly.entity_id
_entity_poly.type
_entity_poly.pdbx_seq_one_letter_code
_entity_poly.pdbx_strand_id
1 'polypeptide(L)'
;MRRDSPKRETIARRLVVLALLLVSSLTEAEAVAVVEAQDRLYLADGALSYWEDSAGAATFADAEAAFSAGAFQRLPRGLAFGFQDGAVWLHFSLLVPPGLQEERWLRAAEPYIDEVDVFHRLPDGMLRSLKGGRVAQQSIPIASDSGTLFRLQLSPGEHQVFLRLASASGLTARPDLWQPRAFEKAALWRFWIFGLVLGFAAASSIVSALRFLNQKDRLSGAFFLAIVAATLQWSYRQGLIASGGSILVPLYAAAMWLFFIELFEAARYHRWLYRIGLLGVWGSLAAAALGAFGAYPKLGPWVQGTLL
;
A
#
# COMPACT_ATOMS: atom_id res chain seq x y z
N MET A 1 -29.14 15.45 64.33
CA MET A 1 -27.95 14.83 63.74
C MET A 1 -28.42 13.76 62.76
N ARG A 2 -28.51 14.09 61.45
CA ARG A 2 -28.96 13.17 60.38
C ARG A 2 -27.76 12.39 59.88
N ARG A 3 -27.68 11.09 60.15
CA ARG A 3 -26.69 10.18 59.56
C ARG A 3 -27.09 9.91 58.11
N ASP A 4 -26.41 10.55 57.18
CA ASP A 4 -26.55 10.22 55.74
C ASP A 4 -25.98 8.82 55.50
N SER A 5 -26.80 7.96 54.90
CA SER A 5 -26.52 6.54 54.77
C SER A 5 -25.43 6.30 53.72
N PRO A 6 -24.41 5.44 53.98
CA PRO A 6 -23.30 5.16 53.09
C PRO A 6 -23.71 4.59 51.72
N LYS A 7 -24.99 4.19 51.55
CA LYS A 7 -25.57 3.72 50.30
C LYS A 7 -25.76 4.83 49.25
N ARG A 8 -26.03 6.08 49.70
CA ARG A 8 -26.23 7.21 48.79
C ARG A 8 -24.92 7.67 48.13
N GLU A 9 -23.82 7.67 48.86
CA GLU A 9 -22.48 8.01 48.30
C GLU A 9 -22.01 6.97 47.29
N THR A 10 -22.26 5.69 47.54
CA THR A 10 -21.89 4.62 46.62
C THR A 10 -22.70 4.65 45.31
N ILE A 11 -23.98 5.02 45.37
CA ILE A 11 -24.84 5.18 44.21
C ILE A 11 -24.41 6.42 43.43
N ALA A 12 -24.14 7.55 44.10
CA ALA A 12 -23.67 8.76 43.44
C ALA A 12 -22.31 8.55 42.72
N ARG A 13 -21.35 7.86 43.34
CA ARG A 13 -20.07 7.49 42.72
C ARG A 13 -20.28 6.59 41.48
N ARG A 14 -21.16 5.61 41.55
CA ARG A 14 -21.48 4.73 40.40
C ARG A 14 -22.14 5.49 39.26
N LEU A 15 -23.01 6.43 39.54
CA LEU A 15 -23.64 7.30 38.55
C LEU A 15 -22.63 8.26 37.90
N VAL A 16 -21.70 8.81 38.67
CA VAL A 16 -20.63 9.65 38.12
C VAL A 16 -19.67 8.84 37.24
N VAL A 17 -19.31 7.62 37.63
CA VAL A 17 -18.48 6.73 36.82
C VAL A 17 -19.23 6.31 35.56
N LEU A 18 -20.54 6.01 35.64
CA LEU A 18 -21.35 5.68 34.50
C LEU A 18 -21.53 6.89 33.54
N ALA A 19 -21.70 8.10 34.09
CA ALA A 19 -21.76 9.34 33.32
C ALA A 19 -20.41 9.67 32.68
N LEU A 20 -19.28 9.43 33.35
CA LEU A 20 -17.94 9.56 32.78
C LEU A 20 -17.68 8.52 31.69
N LEU A 21 -18.16 7.29 31.84
CA LEU A 21 -18.07 6.25 30.80
C LEU A 21 -18.99 6.54 29.61
N LEU A 22 -20.14 7.17 29.83
CA LEU A 22 -21.05 7.64 28.78
C LEU A 22 -20.51 8.88 28.06
N VAL A 23 -19.77 9.75 28.73
CA VAL A 23 -19.11 10.92 28.12
C VAL A 23 -17.87 10.49 27.32
N SER A 24 -17.19 9.43 27.70
CA SER A 24 -16.07 8.87 26.90
C SER A 24 -16.51 8.10 25.65
N SER A 25 -17.79 7.81 25.48
CA SER A 25 -18.37 7.29 24.22
C SER A 25 -18.84 8.39 23.27
N LEU A 26 -18.64 9.66 23.60
CA LEU A 26 -18.85 10.78 22.67
C LEU A 26 -17.76 10.77 21.62
N THR A 27 -18.12 10.16 20.48
CA THR A 27 -17.56 10.42 19.15
C THR A 27 -16.16 10.99 19.15
N GLU A 28 -15.17 10.11 19.04
CA GLU A 28 -13.86 10.53 18.53
C GLU A 28 -14.11 11.14 17.14
N ALA A 29 -14.18 12.46 17.06
CA ALA A 29 -14.30 13.16 15.81
C ALA A 29 -13.14 12.73 14.91
N GLU A 30 -13.45 12.34 13.69
CA GLU A 30 -12.44 12.04 12.67
C GLU A 30 -11.55 13.27 12.51
N ALA A 31 -10.24 13.09 12.55
CA ALA A 31 -9.32 14.20 12.41
C ALA A 31 -9.41 14.74 10.97
N VAL A 32 -9.82 15.99 10.85
CA VAL A 32 -9.88 16.68 9.54
C VAL A 32 -8.48 17.14 9.18
N ALA A 33 -7.99 16.75 8.01
CA ALA A 33 -6.69 17.19 7.51
C ALA A 33 -6.80 18.61 6.94
N VAL A 34 -6.05 19.55 7.52
CA VAL A 34 -6.03 20.95 7.04
C VAL A 34 -5.07 21.06 5.86
N VAL A 35 -5.56 21.59 4.74
CA VAL A 35 -4.75 21.86 3.55
C VAL A 35 -4.05 23.22 3.75
N GLU A 36 -2.74 23.18 3.84
CA GLU A 36 -1.90 24.38 3.93
C GLU A 36 -1.05 24.54 2.66
N ALA A 37 -0.26 25.60 2.57
CA ALA A 37 0.64 25.87 1.44
C ALA A 37 1.90 24.96 1.40
N GLN A 38 1.81 23.75 1.93
CA GLN A 38 2.89 22.77 1.95
C GLN A 38 3.01 21.99 0.64
N ASP A 39 4.23 21.61 0.29
CA ASP A 39 4.54 20.85 -0.93
C ASP A 39 3.83 19.49 -0.96
N ARG A 40 3.67 18.86 0.22
CA ARG A 40 3.05 17.54 0.40
C ARG A 40 2.32 17.47 1.73
N LEU A 41 1.07 17.06 1.68
CA LEU A 41 0.27 16.74 2.85
C LEU A 41 0.16 15.21 2.98
N TYR A 42 0.75 14.67 4.01
CA TYR A 42 0.51 13.29 4.41
C TYR A 42 -0.83 13.23 5.13
N LEU A 43 -1.69 12.33 4.69
CA LEU A 43 -2.91 12.02 5.43
C LEU A 43 -2.49 11.18 6.64
N ALA A 44 -2.27 11.88 7.76
CA ALA A 44 -1.67 11.32 8.97
C ALA A 44 -2.55 10.25 9.62
N ASP A 45 -1.93 9.42 10.45
CA ASP A 45 -2.60 8.48 11.32
C ASP A 45 -3.72 9.19 12.11
N GLY A 46 -4.97 8.73 11.93
CA GLY A 46 -6.15 9.32 12.57
C GLY A 46 -6.99 10.23 11.68
N ALA A 47 -6.47 10.71 10.54
CA ALA A 47 -7.26 11.39 9.52
C ALA A 47 -7.84 10.43 8.48
N LEU A 48 -7.47 9.15 8.52
CA LEU A 48 -7.98 8.12 7.63
C LEU A 48 -8.83 7.13 8.40
N SER A 49 -10.01 6.85 7.87
CA SER A 49 -10.85 5.75 8.28
C SER A 49 -11.00 4.74 7.14
N TYR A 50 -11.30 3.49 7.46
CA TYR A 50 -11.47 2.43 6.47
C TYR A 50 -12.65 1.53 6.79
N TRP A 51 -13.19 0.93 5.74
CA TRP A 51 -14.24 -0.08 5.79
C TRP A 51 -13.94 -1.19 4.77
N GLU A 52 -14.03 -2.44 5.22
CA GLU A 52 -13.78 -3.61 4.35
C GLU A 52 -15.09 -4.08 3.74
N ASP A 53 -15.17 -4.05 2.42
CA ASP A 53 -16.23 -4.65 1.62
C ASP A 53 -15.76 -6.03 1.16
N SER A 54 -16.03 -7.05 1.97
CA SER A 54 -15.59 -8.42 1.70
C SER A 54 -16.20 -9.04 0.43
N ALA A 55 -17.33 -8.51 -0.04
CA ALA A 55 -17.97 -8.96 -1.28
C ALA A 55 -17.41 -8.22 -2.52
N GLY A 56 -16.77 -7.07 -2.33
CA GLY A 56 -16.23 -6.23 -3.41
C GLY A 56 -17.30 -5.58 -4.30
N ALA A 57 -18.58 -5.67 -3.91
CA ALA A 57 -19.72 -5.24 -4.70
C ALA A 57 -20.37 -3.93 -4.23
N ALA A 58 -19.91 -3.38 -3.11
CA ALA A 58 -20.49 -2.16 -2.54
C ALA A 58 -20.32 -0.97 -3.49
N THR A 59 -21.39 -0.21 -3.63
CA THR A 59 -21.42 1.05 -4.36
C THR A 59 -20.99 2.22 -3.47
N PHE A 60 -20.81 3.41 -4.06
CA PHE A 60 -20.55 4.61 -3.28
C PHE A 60 -21.66 4.92 -2.27
N ALA A 61 -22.92 4.69 -2.64
CA ALA A 61 -24.07 4.90 -1.74
C ALA A 61 -24.01 3.97 -0.53
N ASP A 62 -23.59 2.72 -0.72
CA ASP A 62 -23.40 1.76 0.38
C ASP A 62 -22.26 2.20 1.31
N ALA A 63 -21.16 2.67 0.75
CA ALA A 63 -20.02 3.18 1.53
C ALA A 63 -20.39 4.45 2.31
N GLU A 64 -21.17 5.37 1.73
CA GLU A 64 -21.68 6.57 2.40
C GLU A 64 -22.65 6.21 3.54
N ALA A 65 -23.52 5.24 3.31
CA ALA A 65 -24.43 4.73 4.34
C ALA A 65 -23.64 4.05 5.48
N ALA A 66 -22.64 3.24 5.16
CA ALA A 66 -21.76 2.61 6.13
C ALA A 66 -20.96 3.65 6.95
N PHE A 67 -20.48 4.71 6.30
CA PHE A 67 -19.79 5.81 6.98
C PHE A 67 -20.74 6.54 7.94
N SER A 68 -21.95 6.88 7.48
CA SER A 68 -22.98 7.54 8.31
C SER A 68 -23.45 6.66 9.48
N ALA A 69 -23.42 5.35 9.33
CA ALA A 69 -23.72 4.38 10.38
C ALA A 69 -22.55 4.14 11.35
N GLY A 70 -21.37 4.78 11.14
CA GLY A 70 -20.19 4.60 11.98
C GLY A 70 -19.48 3.27 11.78
N ALA A 71 -19.67 2.60 10.63
CA ALA A 71 -19.02 1.33 10.33
C ALA A 71 -17.53 1.48 9.92
N PHE A 72 -17.12 2.70 9.56
CA PHE A 72 -15.71 2.98 9.26
C PHE A 72 -14.89 2.97 10.56
N GLN A 73 -13.75 2.30 10.51
CA GLN A 73 -12.83 2.19 11.63
C GLN A 73 -11.60 3.07 11.36
N ARG A 74 -11.00 3.63 12.42
CA ARG A 74 -9.72 4.34 12.28
C ARG A 74 -8.65 3.37 11.81
N LEU A 75 -7.84 3.84 10.89
CA LEU A 75 -6.75 3.04 10.34
C LEU A 75 -5.66 2.85 11.42
N PRO A 76 -5.33 1.61 11.80
CA PRO A 76 -4.20 1.35 12.68
C PRO A 76 -2.89 1.74 11.98
N ARG A 77 -1.82 1.94 12.75
CA ARG A 77 -0.50 2.22 12.20
C ARG A 77 -0.11 1.13 11.19
N GLY A 78 -0.01 1.53 9.92
CA GLY A 78 0.32 0.65 8.81
C GLY A 78 -0.86 0.45 7.86
N LEU A 79 -0.72 0.94 6.63
CA LEU A 79 -1.72 0.93 5.57
C LEU A 79 -1.67 -0.36 4.72
N ALA A 80 -1.34 -1.49 5.34
CA ALA A 80 -1.26 -2.78 4.67
C ALA A 80 -2.46 -3.65 5.07
N PHE A 81 -3.37 -3.86 4.14
CA PHE A 81 -4.54 -4.71 4.31
C PHE A 81 -4.28 -6.16 3.91
N GLY A 82 -3.08 -6.44 3.37
CA GLY A 82 -2.75 -7.78 2.86
C GLY A 82 -3.52 -8.13 1.60
N PHE A 83 -3.79 -9.43 1.43
CA PHE A 83 -4.60 -9.93 0.31
C PHE A 83 -6.07 -9.90 0.72
N GLN A 84 -6.88 -9.23 -0.09
CA GLN A 84 -8.33 -9.10 0.10
C GLN A 84 -9.05 -9.70 -1.10
N ASP A 85 -10.10 -10.49 -0.85
CA ASP A 85 -10.96 -11.02 -1.92
C ASP A 85 -12.00 -9.99 -2.40
N GLY A 86 -12.19 -8.90 -1.62
CA GLY A 86 -13.13 -7.83 -1.88
C GLY A 86 -12.45 -6.48 -2.17
N ALA A 87 -13.06 -5.41 -1.68
CA ALA A 87 -12.56 -4.05 -1.78
C ALA A 87 -12.37 -3.42 -0.40
N VAL A 88 -11.47 -2.44 -0.31
CA VAL A 88 -11.31 -1.60 0.88
C VAL A 88 -11.70 -0.19 0.52
N TRP A 89 -12.58 0.38 1.32
CA TRP A 89 -12.97 1.77 1.25
C TRP A 89 -12.17 2.57 2.29
N LEU A 90 -11.56 3.66 1.85
CA LEU A 90 -10.91 4.64 2.72
C LEU A 90 -11.72 5.92 2.69
N HIS A 91 -11.78 6.63 3.80
CA HIS A 91 -12.39 7.95 3.90
C HIS A 91 -11.45 8.91 4.62
N PHE A 92 -11.46 10.16 4.19
CA PHE A 92 -10.82 11.29 4.87
C PHE A 92 -11.49 12.60 4.50
N SER A 93 -11.48 13.56 5.45
CA SER A 93 -11.96 14.92 5.25
C SER A 93 -10.80 15.89 5.12
N LEU A 94 -10.94 16.86 4.21
CA LEU A 94 -9.98 17.93 3.98
C LEU A 94 -10.64 19.28 4.27
N LEU A 95 -10.02 20.09 5.11
CA LEU A 95 -10.43 21.48 5.33
C LEU A 95 -9.52 22.42 4.54
N VAL A 96 -10.11 23.13 3.60
CA VAL A 96 -9.40 24.13 2.79
C VAL A 96 -9.72 25.52 3.34
N PRO A 97 -8.71 26.28 3.79
CA PRO A 97 -8.90 27.61 4.35
C PRO A 97 -9.50 28.60 3.36
N PRO A 98 -10.21 29.63 3.84
CA PRO A 98 -10.68 30.72 3.00
C PRO A 98 -9.52 31.40 2.24
N GLY A 99 -9.74 31.69 0.95
CA GLY A 99 -8.74 32.32 0.08
C GLY A 99 -7.77 31.34 -0.59
N LEU A 100 -7.76 30.07 -0.22
CA LEU A 100 -7.00 29.05 -0.91
C LEU A 100 -7.90 28.35 -1.95
N GLN A 101 -7.56 28.52 -3.23
CA GLN A 101 -8.15 27.75 -4.32
C GLN A 101 -7.01 27.22 -5.16
N GLU A 102 -6.80 25.91 -5.14
CA GLU A 102 -5.67 25.32 -5.82
C GLU A 102 -5.96 23.91 -6.35
N GLU A 103 -5.16 23.50 -7.33
CA GLU A 103 -5.09 22.12 -7.76
C GLU A 103 -4.12 21.35 -6.87
N ARG A 104 -4.57 20.21 -6.36
CA ARG A 104 -3.72 19.23 -5.66
C ARG A 104 -3.80 17.88 -6.38
N TRP A 105 -2.68 17.18 -6.37
CA TRP A 105 -2.61 15.83 -6.90
C TRP A 105 -2.70 14.82 -5.77
N LEU A 106 -3.78 14.06 -5.76
CA LEU A 106 -3.96 12.95 -4.85
C LEU A 106 -3.26 11.73 -5.40
N ARG A 107 -2.20 11.28 -4.74
CA ARG A 107 -1.67 9.94 -4.95
C ARG A 107 -2.48 8.99 -4.08
N ALA A 108 -3.37 8.22 -4.69
CA ALA A 108 -4.36 7.43 -3.98
C ALA A 108 -3.84 6.04 -3.58
N ALA A 109 -3.04 5.41 -4.45
CA ALA A 109 -2.59 4.04 -4.24
C ALA A 109 -1.29 3.75 -5.01
N GLU A 110 -0.67 2.62 -4.67
CA GLU A 110 0.52 2.11 -5.35
C GLU A 110 0.20 1.67 -6.80
N PRO A 111 1.19 1.66 -7.72
CA PRO A 111 0.94 1.45 -9.16
C PRO A 111 0.48 0.02 -9.52
N TYR A 112 0.64 -0.94 -8.63
CA TYR A 112 0.23 -2.33 -8.84
C TYR A 112 -1.21 -2.62 -8.39
N ILE A 113 -1.93 -1.64 -7.84
CA ILE A 113 -3.34 -1.78 -7.47
C ILE A 113 -4.20 -1.79 -8.73
N ASP A 114 -5.09 -2.79 -8.83
CA ASP A 114 -5.85 -3.04 -10.05
C ASP A 114 -6.92 -1.97 -10.31
N GLU A 115 -7.72 -1.64 -9.29
CA GLU A 115 -8.82 -0.68 -9.38
C GLU A 115 -8.70 0.34 -8.24
N VAL A 116 -8.82 1.61 -8.60
CA VAL A 116 -8.84 2.74 -7.68
C VAL A 116 -9.94 3.70 -8.12
N ASP A 117 -11.04 3.74 -7.37
CA ASP A 117 -12.11 4.70 -7.60
C ASP A 117 -12.03 5.81 -6.53
N VAL A 118 -12.12 7.06 -6.96
CA VAL A 118 -12.12 8.24 -6.08
C VAL A 118 -13.48 8.93 -6.20
N PHE A 119 -14.12 9.13 -5.08
CA PHE A 119 -15.36 9.89 -4.95
C PHE A 119 -15.06 11.13 -4.10
N HIS A 120 -15.10 12.29 -4.72
CA HIS A 120 -14.77 13.57 -4.11
C HIS A 120 -16.03 14.43 -4.01
N ARG A 121 -16.50 14.63 -2.79
CA ARG A 121 -17.60 15.54 -2.48
C ARG A 121 -17.02 16.92 -2.16
N LEU A 122 -17.48 17.91 -2.90
CA LEU A 122 -17.06 19.29 -2.75
C LEU A 122 -17.90 19.99 -1.66
N PRO A 123 -17.47 21.16 -1.17
CA PRO A 123 -18.23 21.95 -0.16
C PRO A 123 -19.64 22.37 -0.58
N ASP A 124 -19.89 22.50 -1.87
CA ASP A 124 -21.22 22.78 -2.45
C ASP A 124 -22.13 21.53 -2.55
N GLY A 125 -21.64 20.38 -2.10
CA GLY A 125 -22.34 19.09 -2.15
C GLY A 125 -22.19 18.34 -3.48
N MET A 126 -21.53 18.93 -4.50
CA MET A 126 -21.30 18.27 -5.78
C MET A 126 -20.37 17.06 -5.60
N LEU A 127 -20.74 15.92 -6.18
CA LEU A 127 -19.94 14.69 -6.18
C LEU A 127 -19.20 14.54 -7.52
N ARG A 128 -17.88 14.38 -7.47
CA ARG A 128 -17.04 14.03 -8.62
C ARG A 128 -16.54 12.60 -8.43
N SER A 129 -16.66 11.79 -9.47
CA SER A 129 -16.16 10.43 -9.51
C SER A 129 -15.01 10.34 -10.51
N LEU A 130 -13.91 9.76 -10.09
CA LEU A 130 -12.71 9.53 -10.90
C LEU A 130 -12.32 8.05 -10.77
N LYS A 131 -11.89 7.45 -11.88
CA LYS A 131 -11.47 6.05 -11.91
C LYS A 131 -10.03 5.93 -12.36
N GLY A 132 -9.30 5.01 -11.77
CA GLY A 132 -7.91 4.76 -12.07
C GLY A 132 -7.47 3.37 -11.61
N GLY A 133 -6.17 3.17 -11.51
CA GLY A 133 -5.56 1.89 -11.19
C GLY A 133 -4.94 1.24 -12.42
N ARG A 134 -4.38 0.07 -12.24
CA ARG A 134 -3.67 -0.64 -13.30
C ARG A 134 -4.57 -1.04 -14.47
N VAL A 135 -5.84 -1.30 -14.22
CA VAL A 135 -6.83 -1.74 -15.24
C VAL A 135 -7.51 -0.54 -15.92
N ALA A 136 -7.65 0.58 -15.22
CA ALA A 136 -8.33 1.76 -15.72
C ALA A 136 -7.33 2.91 -15.96
N GLN A 137 -7.12 3.30 -17.20
CA GLN A 137 -6.12 4.31 -17.60
C GLN A 137 -6.61 5.77 -17.46
N GLN A 138 -7.26 6.14 -16.36
CA GLN A 138 -7.68 7.53 -16.14
C GLN A 138 -6.78 8.32 -15.17
N SER A 139 -5.69 7.74 -14.71
CA SER A 139 -4.69 8.44 -13.92
C SER A 139 -3.91 9.46 -14.77
N ILE A 140 -3.37 10.50 -14.13
CA ILE A 140 -2.51 11.48 -14.81
C ILE A 140 -1.28 10.73 -15.34
N PRO A 141 -1.01 10.75 -16.66
CA PRO A 141 0.16 10.09 -17.20
C PRO A 141 1.42 10.87 -16.83
N ILE A 142 2.05 10.55 -15.71
CA ILE A 142 3.37 11.06 -15.35
C ILE A 142 4.35 9.92 -15.52
N ALA A 143 5.31 10.11 -16.41
CA ALA A 143 6.21 9.10 -16.96
C ALA A 143 7.12 8.35 -15.96
N SER A 144 7.07 8.62 -14.67
CA SER A 144 7.97 8.01 -13.68
C SER A 144 7.31 7.74 -12.35
N ASP A 145 5.98 7.60 -12.31
CA ASP A 145 5.37 7.55 -11.02
C ASP A 145 5.05 6.17 -10.51
N SER A 146 5.30 6.05 -9.26
CA SER A 146 4.97 4.95 -8.39
C SER A 146 3.60 5.17 -7.75
N GLY A 147 2.51 5.30 -8.52
CA GLY A 147 1.18 5.39 -7.92
C GLY A 147 0.07 5.87 -8.86
N THR A 148 -1.17 5.63 -8.45
CA THR A 148 -2.36 6.14 -9.14
C THR A 148 -2.64 7.55 -8.68
N LEU A 149 -2.59 8.51 -9.63
CA LEU A 149 -2.74 9.94 -9.37
C LEU A 149 -4.07 10.47 -9.88
N PHE A 150 -4.67 11.37 -9.09
CA PHE A 150 -5.89 12.09 -9.44
C PHE A 150 -5.72 13.59 -9.20
N ARG A 151 -6.27 14.40 -10.11
CA ARG A 151 -6.34 15.86 -9.92
C ARG A 151 -7.56 16.21 -9.10
N LEU A 152 -7.33 16.83 -7.95
CA LEU A 152 -8.38 17.39 -7.13
C LEU A 152 -8.36 18.91 -7.24
N GLN A 153 -9.49 19.50 -7.62
CA GLN A 153 -9.69 20.95 -7.54
C GLN A 153 -10.25 21.24 -6.15
N LEU A 154 -9.49 21.97 -5.36
CA LEU A 154 -9.86 22.32 -3.99
C LEU A 154 -10.30 23.78 -3.94
N SER A 155 -11.50 24.00 -3.41
CA SER A 155 -12.10 25.29 -3.11
C SER A 155 -12.19 25.46 -1.58
N PRO A 156 -12.33 26.70 -1.06
CA PRO A 156 -12.53 26.89 0.37
C PRO A 156 -13.70 26.09 0.93
N GLY A 157 -13.51 25.45 2.08
CA GLY A 157 -14.50 24.65 2.77
C GLY A 157 -14.08 23.22 3.05
N GLU A 158 -15.03 22.40 3.48
CA GLU A 158 -14.79 20.99 3.79
C GLU A 158 -15.06 20.12 2.57
N HIS A 159 -14.08 19.28 2.23
CA HIS A 159 -14.18 18.26 1.19
C HIS A 159 -14.16 16.89 1.83
N GLN A 160 -14.99 15.98 1.35
CA GLN A 160 -14.97 14.58 1.73
C GLN A 160 -14.49 13.72 0.57
N VAL A 161 -13.55 12.83 0.84
CA VAL A 161 -12.96 11.96 -0.18
C VAL A 161 -13.11 10.51 0.26
N PHE A 162 -13.74 9.72 -0.60
CA PHE A 162 -13.81 8.27 -0.46
C PHE A 162 -12.95 7.63 -1.55
N LEU A 163 -12.16 6.63 -1.18
CA LEU A 163 -11.36 5.83 -2.08
C LEU A 163 -11.81 4.38 -2.00
N ARG A 164 -12.17 3.79 -3.14
CA ARG A 164 -12.38 2.34 -3.25
C ARG A 164 -11.14 1.72 -3.87
N LEU A 165 -10.56 0.74 -3.21
CA LEU A 165 -9.35 0.05 -3.63
C LEU A 165 -9.66 -1.44 -3.75
N ALA A 166 -9.41 -2.02 -4.93
CA ALA A 166 -9.53 -3.46 -5.14
C ALA A 166 -8.31 -3.97 -5.92
N SER A 167 -7.77 -5.10 -5.50
CA SER A 167 -6.62 -5.70 -6.18
C SER A 167 -6.49 -7.17 -5.86
N ALA A 168 -6.11 -7.95 -6.87
CA ALA A 168 -5.69 -9.34 -6.69
C ALA A 168 -4.30 -9.47 -6.03
N SER A 169 -3.56 -8.36 -5.92
CA SER A 169 -2.28 -8.27 -5.20
C SER A 169 -2.50 -7.82 -3.75
N GLY A 170 -1.46 -7.92 -2.91
CA GLY A 170 -1.53 -7.37 -1.56
C GLY A 170 -1.86 -5.89 -1.57
N LEU A 171 -2.89 -5.49 -0.84
CA LEU A 171 -3.44 -4.15 -0.83
C LEU A 171 -2.70 -3.29 0.20
N THR A 172 -1.99 -2.28 -0.28
CA THR A 172 -1.30 -1.27 0.53
C THR A 172 -1.65 0.10 -0.04
N ALA A 173 -2.08 1.01 0.80
CA ALA A 173 -2.39 2.36 0.37
C ALA A 173 -1.84 3.39 1.35
N ARG A 174 -1.22 4.43 0.81
CA ARG A 174 -0.74 5.60 1.56
C ARG A 174 -1.13 6.85 0.79
N PRO A 175 -2.42 7.23 0.84
CA PRO A 175 -2.87 8.40 0.12
C PRO A 175 -2.18 9.65 0.66
N ASP A 176 -1.72 10.51 -0.24
CA ASP A 176 -1.15 11.80 0.08
C ASP A 176 -1.49 12.83 -1.01
N LEU A 177 -1.50 14.10 -0.61
CA LEU A 177 -1.81 15.23 -1.48
C LEU A 177 -0.53 16.02 -1.75
N TRP A 178 -0.31 16.32 -3.02
CA TRP A 178 0.88 17.02 -3.48
C TRP A 178 0.53 18.32 -4.20
N GLN A 179 1.37 19.32 -4.05
CA GLN A 179 1.43 20.38 -5.04
C GLN A 179 1.98 19.84 -6.36
N PRO A 180 1.40 20.18 -7.53
CA PRO A 180 1.84 19.66 -8.83
C PRO A 180 3.34 19.81 -9.07
N ARG A 181 3.88 21.04 -8.85
CA ARG A 181 5.31 21.33 -9.04
C ARG A 181 6.22 20.53 -8.10
N ALA A 182 5.82 20.36 -6.85
CA ALA A 182 6.60 19.59 -5.88
C ALA A 182 6.61 18.09 -6.24
N PHE A 183 5.48 17.58 -6.71
CA PHE A 183 5.38 16.22 -7.19
C PHE A 183 6.28 15.97 -8.41
N GLU A 184 6.22 16.85 -9.42
CA GLU A 184 7.07 16.76 -10.62
C GLU A 184 8.57 16.78 -10.27
N LYS A 185 8.98 17.68 -9.37
CA LYS A 185 10.37 17.73 -8.89
C LYS A 185 10.77 16.44 -8.18
N ALA A 186 9.90 15.88 -7.33
CA ALA A 186 10.16 14.63 -6.64
C ALA A 186 10.18 13.45 -7.62
N ALA A 187 9.32 13.46 -8.65
CA ALA A 187 9.29 12.44 -9.70
C ALA A 187 10.58 12.42 -10.52
N LEU A 188 11.09 13.58 -10.93
CA LEU A 188 12.36 13.70 -11.63
C LEU A 188 13.52 13.13 -10.80
N TRP A 189 13.57 13.46 -9.50
CA TRP A 189 14.62 12.94 -8.62
C TRP A 189 14.54 11.41 -8.49
N ARG A 190 13.35 10.86 -8.32
CA ARG A 190 13.12 9.40 -8.31
C ARG A 190 13.56 8.74 -9.61
N PHE A 191 13.27 9.37 -10.76
CA PHE A 191 13.69 8.89 -12.07
C PHE A 191 15.21 8.78 -12.19
N TRP A 192 15.95 9.80 -11.74
CA TRP A 192 17.41 9.78 -11.74
C TRP A 192 17.98 8.66 -10.86
N ILE A 193 17.46 8.52 -9.64
CA ILE A 193 17.87 7.43 -8.73
C ILE A 193 17.57 6.08 -9.37
N PHE A 194 16.38 5.93 -9.94
CA PHE A 194 15.98 4.70 -10.61
C PHE A 194 16.91 4.36 -11.77
N GLY A 195 17.21 5.33 -12.63
CA GLY A 195 18.14 5.15 -13.75
C GLY A 195 19.55 4.73 -13.29
N LEU A 196 20.06 5.35 -12.22
CA LEU A 196 21.35 5.02 -11.64
C LEU A 196 21.38 3.58 -11.10
N VAL A 197 20.37 3.19 -10.33
CA VAL A 197 20.27 1.83 -9.78
C VAL A 197 20.13 0.80 -10.89
N LEU A 198 19.32 1.07 -11.90
CA LEU A 198 19.14 0.19 -13.06
C LEU A 198 20.44 0.06 -13.87
N GLY A 199 21.15 1.17 -14.07
CA GLY A 199 22.45 1.16 -14.74
C GLY A 199 23.49 0.33 -13.98
N PHE A 200 23.55 0.49 -12.65
CA PHE A 200 24.42 -0.33 -11.80
C PHE A 200 24.04 -1.82 -11.84
N ALA A 201 22.75 -2.14 -11.78
CA ALA A 201 22.26 -3.51 -11.88
C ALA A 201 22.62 -4.14 -13.24
N ALA A 202 22.45 -3.39 -14.34
CA ALA A 202 22.83 -3.84 -15.68
C ALA A 202 24.35 -4.11 -15.80
N ALA A 203 25.18 -3.18 -15.34
CA ALA A 203 26.64 -3.36 -15.35
C ALA A 203 27.07 -4.58 -14.51
N SER A 204 26.50 -4.73 -13.30
CA SER A 204 26.78 -5.86 -12.42
C SER A 204 26.33 -7.20 -13.04
N SER A 205 25.18 -7.20 -13.73
CA SER A 205 24.68 -8.38 -14.46
C SER A 205 25.61 -8.79 -15.58
N ILE A 206 26.10 -7.83 -16.38
CA ILE A 206 27.05 -8.11 -17.47
C ILE A 206 28.34 -8.70 -16.93
N VAL A 207 28.95 -8.08 -15.90
CA VAL A 207 30.19 -8.57 -15.30
C VAL A 207 29.99 -9.99 -14.73
N SER A 208 28.89 -10.23 -14.02
CA SER A 208 28.61 -11.53 -13.43
C SER A 208 28.35 -12.61 -14.48
N ALA A 209 27.63 -12.28 -15.55
CA ALA A 209 27.42 -13.18 -16.67
C ALA A 209 28.74 -13.56 -17.36
N LEU A 210 29.62 -12.58 -17.63
CA LEU A 210 30.93 -12.82 -18.23
C LEU A 210 31.83 -13.70 -17.35
N ARG A 211 31.82 -13.46 -16.03
CA ARG A 211 32.57 -14.31 -15.08
C ARG A 211 32.03 -15.74 -15.08
N PHE A 212 30.69 -15.90 -15.04
CA PHE A 212 30.08 -17.22 -15.11
C PHE A 212 30.43 -17.97 -16.41
N LEU A 213 30.36 -17.29 -17.55
CA LEU A 213 30.62 -17.89 -18.85
C LEU A 213 32.10 -18.30 -19.00
N ASN A 214 33.02 -17.43 -18.56
CA ASN A 214 34.45 -17.64 -18.75
C ASN A 214 35.09 -18.57 -17.69
N GLN A 215 34.67 -18.42 -16.42
CA GLN A 215 35.29 -19.12 -15.28
C GLN A 215 34.40 -20.26 -14.74
N LYS A 216 33.15 -20.37 -15.23
CA LYS A 216 32.14 -21.33 -14.70
C LYS A 216 31.91 -21.17 -13.19
N ASP A 217 32.10 -19.93 -12.67
CA ASP A 217 31.92 -19.61 -11.27
C ASP A 217 30.42 -19.58 -10.94
N ARG A 218 29.99 -20.56 -10.12
CA ARG A 218 28.60 -20.75 -9.74
C ARG A 218 28.03 -19.55 -8.95
N LEU A 219 28.84 -18.96 -8.10
CA LEU A 219 28.45 -17.78 -7.32
C LEU A 219 28.10 -16.60 -8.26
N SER A 220 28.95 -16.35 -9.26
CA SER A 220 28.67 -15.30 -10.26
C SER A 220 27.40 -15.60 -11.08
N GLY A 221 27.13 -16.87 -11.41
CA GLY A 221 25.89 -17.28 -12.07
C GLY A 221 24.65 -17.06 -11.21
N ALA A 222 24.71 -17.46 -9.94
CA ALA A 222 23.61 -17.25 -9.00
C ALA A 222 23.38 -15.76 -8.73
N PHE A 223 24.42 -14.96 -8.61
CA PHE A 223 24.34 -13.51 -8.44
C PHE A 223 23.73 -12.82 -9.67
N PHE A 224 24.10 -13.23 -10.88
CA PHE A 224 23.48 -12.76 -12.11
C PHE A 224 21.97 -13.01 -12.10
N LEU A 225 21.53 -14.23 -11.79
CA LEU A 225 20.11 -14.56 -11.71
C LEU A 225 19.39 -13.74 -10.64
N ALA A 226 20.01 -13.54 -9.48
CA ALA A 226 19.44 -12.75 -8.40
C ALA A 226 19.26 -11.29 -8.80
N ILE A 227 20.25 -10.65 -9.45
CA ILE A 227 20.14 -9.26 -9.90
C ILE A 227 19.06 -9.12 -10.98
N VAL A 228 19.03 -10.00 -11.97
CA VAL A 228 18.01 -9.96 -13.03
C VAL A 228 16.62 -10.10 -12.45
N ALA A 229 16.41 -11.10 -11.58
CA ALA A 229 15.12 -11.32 -10.95
C ALA A 229 14.71 -10.15 -10.04
N ALA A 230 15.65 -9.57 -9.26
CA ALA A 230 15.41 -8.39 -8.45
C ALA A 230 15.02 -7.17 -9.30
N THR A 231 15.71 -6.96 -10.42
CA THR A 231 15.44 -5.85 -11.34
C THR A 231 14.04 -5.99 -11.96
N LEU A 232 13.67 -7.19 -12.41
CA LEU A 232 12.33 -7.46 -12.97
C LEU A 232 11.23 -7.27 -11.93
N GLN A 233 11.42 -7.81 -10.72
CA GLN A 233 10.46 -7.63 -9.63
C GLN A 233 10.32 -6.15 -9.24
N TRP A 234 11.43 -5.42 -9.14
CA TRP A 234 11.40 -4.01 -8.81
C TRP A 234 10.71 -3.18 -9.91
N SER A 235 11.00 -3.47 -11.19
CA SER A 235 10.31 -2.85 -12.32
C SER A 235 8.80 -3.10 -12.33
N TYR A 236 8.37 -4.30 -11.92
CA TYR A 236 6.96 -4.61 -11.72
C TYR A 236 6.35 -3.73 -10.61
N ARG A 237 7.02 -3.63 -9.46
CA ARG A 237 6.56 -2.79 -8.33
C ARG A 237 6.47 -1.31 -8.69
N GLN A 238 7.30 -0.84 -9.61
CA GLN A 238 7.26 0.53 -10.13
C GLN A 238 6.23 0.72 -11.27
N GLY A 239 5.44 -0.30 -11.60
CA GLY A 239 4.43 -0.21 -12.66
C GLY A 239 4.99 -0.22 -14.09
N LEU A 240 6.30 -0.41 -14.28
CA LEU A 240 6.92 -0.50 -15.62
C LEU A 240 6.57 -1.81 -16.34
N ILE A 241 6.23 -2.85 -15.59
CA ILE A 241 5.75 -4.13 -16.09
C ILE A 241 4.30 -4.28 -15.64
N ALA A 242 3.38 -4.36 -16.59
CA ALA A 242 1.95 -4.33 -16.32
C ALA A 242 1.40 -5.60 -15.66
N SER A 243 2.08 -6.74 -15.76
CA SER A 243 1.59 -8.04 -15.27
C SER A 243 2.73 -8.94 -14.81
N GLY A 244 2.41 -10.00 -14.09
CA GLY A 244 3.37 -11.05 -13.72
C GLY A 244 3.87 -11.01 -12.27
N GLY A 245 3.31 -10.18 -11.39
CA GLY A 245 3.73 -10.11 -9.99
C GLY A 245 3.63 -11.44 -9.26
N SER A 246 2.59 -12.21 -9.55
CA SER A 246 2.40 -13.58 -9.02
C SER A 246 3.52 -14.56 -9.41
N ILE A 247 4.25 -14.27 -10.47
CA ILE A 247 5.38 -15.09 -10.94
C ILE A 247 6.71 -14.45 -10.55
N LEU A 248 6.86 -13.14 -10.70
CA LEU A 248 8.12 -12.44 -10.50
C LEU A 248 8.60 -12.47 -9.04
N VAL A 249 7.67 -12.35 -8.08
CA VAL A 249 8.01 -12.39 -6.65
C VAL A 249 8.60 -13.75 -6.24
N PRO A 250 7.95 -14.89 -6.54
CA PRO A 250 8.54 -16.18 -6.22
C PRO A 250 9.81 -16.50 -7.02
N LEU A 251 9.93 -16.07 -8.28
CA LEU A 251 11.17 -16.24 -9.05
C LEU A 251 12.35 -15.48 -8.43
N TYR A 252 12.10 -14.26 -7.95
CA TYR A 252 13.09 -13.51 -7.20
C TYR A 252 13.50 -14.26 -5.93
N ALA A 253 12.55 -14.79 -5.17
CA ALA A 253 12.83 -15.56 -3.98
C ALA A 253 13.67 -16.82 -4.29
N ALA A 254 13.34 -17.56 -5.35
CA ALA A 254 14.13 -18.70 -5.81
C ALA A 254 15.58 -18.32 -6.16
N ALA A 255 15.76 -17.22 -6.90
CA ALA A 255 17.08 -16.72 -7.27
C ALA A 255 17.91 -16.27 -6.04
N MET A 256 17.27 -15.65 -5.05
CA MET A 256 17.91 -15.28 -3.78
C MET A 256 18.32 -16.50 -2.97
N TRP A 257 17.49 -17.55 -2.89
CA TRP A 257 17.86 -18.80 -2.23
C TRP A 257 19.07 -19.46 -2.90
N LEU A 258 19.11 -19.52 -4.25
CA LEU A 258 20.27 -20.01 -4.98
C LEU A 258 21.52 -19.19 -4.70
N PHE A 259 21.40 -17.87 -4.71
CA PHE A 259 22.52 -16.99 -4.38
C PHE A 259 23.06 -17.23 -2.96
N PHE A 260 22.19 -17.35 -1.96
CA PHE A 260 22.62 -17.63 -0.58
C PHE A 260 23.25 -19.01 -0.43
N ILE A 261 22.73 -20.04 -1.11
CA ILE A 261 23.35 -21.38 -1.12
C ILE A 261 24.80 -21.31 -1.59
N GLU A 262 25.07 -20.58 -2.68
CA GLU A 262 26.40 -20.47 -3.25
C GLU A 262 27.30 -19.50 -2.43
N LEU A 263 26.73 -18.39 -1.94
CA LEU A 263 27.46 -17.39 -1.12
C LEU A 263 28.01 -18.00 0.17
N PHE A 264 27.23 -18.81 0.86
CA PHE A 264 27.65 -19.46 2.10
C PHE A 264 28.33 -20.81 1.88
N GLU A 265 28.58 -21.20 0.63
CA GLU A 265 29.07 -22.55 0.28
C GLU A 265 28.35 -23.64 1.07
N ALA A 266 27.01 -23.51 1.19
CA ALA A 266 26.20 -24.30 2.13
C ALA A 266 26.32 -25.81 1.87
N ALA A 267 26.49 -26.21 0.61
CA ALA A 267 26.71 -27.62 0.24
C ALA A 267 27.98 -28.19 0.88
N ARG A 268 29.03 -27.36 1.08
CA ARG A 268 30.33 -27.77 1.59
C ARG A 268 30.42 -27.77 3.12
N TYR A 269 29.88 -26.70 3.73
CA TYR A 269 30.08 -26.45 5.17
C TYR A 269 28.87 -26.76 6.02
N HIS A 270 27.64 -26.67 5.47
CA HIS A 270 26.40 -26.72 6.25
C HIS A 270 25.29 -27.49 5.54
N ARG A 271 25.35 -28.84 5.59
CA ARG A 271 24.36 -29.68 4.91
C ARG A 271 22.89 -29.38 5.24
N TRP A 272 22.59 -28.96 6.44
CA TRP A 272 21.23 -28.58 6.84
C TRP A 272 20.79 -27.26 6.21
N LEU A 273 21.65 -26.23 6.16
CA LEU A 273 21.39 -24.98 5.44
C LEU A 273 21.19 -25.21 3.95
N TYR A 274 22.00 -26.08 3.35
CA TYR A 274 21.84 -26.48 1.96
C TYR A 274 20.46 -27.08 1.69
N ARG A 275 19.98 -28.00 2.56
CA ARG A 275 18.65 -28.62 2.43
C ARG A 275 17.53 -27.59 2.58
N ILE A 276 17.62 -26.69 3.56
CA ILE A 276 16.65 -25.60 3.74
C ILE A 276 16.65 -24.69 2.51
N GLY A 277 17.83 -24.30 2.02
CA GLY A 277 17.93 -23.49 0.82
C GLY A 277 17.30 -24.14 -0.41
N LEU A 278 17.54 -25.44 -0.63
CA LEU A 278 16.88 -26.20 -1.71
C LEU A 278 15.35 -26.27 -1.54
N LEU A 279 14.86 -26.45 -0.32
CA LEU A 279 13.41 -26.41 -0.05
C LEU A 279 12.86 -25.00 -0.37
N GLY A 280 13.60 -23.95 -0.03
CA GLY A 280 13.26 -22.56 -0.40
C GLY A 280 13.19 -22.36 -1.92
N VAL A 281 14.18 -22.85 -2.67
CA VAL A 281 14.19 -22.80 -4.15
C VAL A 281 12.98 -23.54 -4.72
N TRP A 282 12.78 -24.80 -4.36
CA TRP A 282 11.69 -25.59 -4.91
C TRP A 282 10.31 -25.07 -4.50
N GLY A 283 10.15 -24.64 -3.25
CA GLY A 283 8.92 -24.01 -2.77
C GLY A 283 8.61 -22.72 -3.55
N SER A 284 9.61 -21.90 -3.80
CA SER A 284 9.44 -20.65 -4.59
C SER A 284 9.10 -20.95 -6.06
N LEU A 285 9.74 -21.95 -6.67
CA LEU A 285 9.42 -22.37 -8.04
C LEU A 285 8.01 -22.96 -8.15
N ALA A 286 7.59 -23.74 -7.17
CA ALA A 286 6.23 -24.25 -7.10
C ALA A 286 5.21 -23.10 -6.95
N ALA A 287 5.49 -22.12 -6.10
CA ALA A 287 4.67 -20.91 -5.97
C ALA A 287 4.60 -20.11 -7.28
N ALA A 288 5.71 -19.97 -8.02
CA ALA A 288 5.71 -19.32 -9.33
C ALA A 288 4.84 -20.06 -10.35
N ALA A 289 4.91 -21.40 -10.36
CA ALA A 289 4.08 -22.25 -11.21
C ALA A 289 2.58 -22.08 -10.88
N LEU A 290 2.22 -22.12 -9.58
CA LEU A 290 0.85 -21.89 -9.13
C LEU A 290 0.38 -20.47 -9.48
N GLY A 291 1.26 -19.48 -9.40
CA GLY A 291 1.00 -18.10 -9.82
C GLY A 291 0.67 -17.97 -11.30
N ALA A 292 1.36 -18.75 -12.14
CA ALA A 292 1.09 -18.78 -13.58
C ALA A 292 -0.32 -19.34 -13.92
N PHE A 293 -0.86 -20.23 -13.07
CA PHE A 293 -2.22 -20.77 -13.19
C PHE A 293 -3.28 -19.95 -12.45
N GLY A 294 -2.97 -18.75 -11.97
CA GLY A 294 -3.92 -17.87 -11.26
C GLY A 294 -4.26 -18.32 -9.82
N ALA A 295 -3.58 -19.33 -9.28
CA ALA A 295 -3.82 -19.84 -7.92
C ALA A 295 -3.06 -19.06 -6.83
N TYR A 296 -2.18 -18.15 -7.21
CA TYR A 296 -1.31 -17.39 -6.30
C TYR A 296 -2.05 -16.50 -5.28
N PRO A 297 -3.13 -15.78 -5.63
CA PRO A 297 -3.84 -14.93 -4.67
C PRO A 297 -4.32 -15.69 -3.42
N LYS A 298 -4.68 -16.97 -3.58
CA LYS A 298 -5.13 -17.84 -2.48
C LYS A 298 -4.00 -18.33 -1.58
N LEU A 299 -2.77 -18.37 -2.09
CA LEU A 299 -1.58 -18.86 -1.38
C LEU A 299 -0.61 -17.74 -0.98
N GLY A 300 -0.77 -16.54 -1.53
CA GLY A 300 0.12 -15.40 -1.33
C GLY A 300 0.43 -15.07 0.13
N PRO A 301 -0.55 -15.06 1.06
CA PRO A 301 -0.30 -14.80 2.47
C PRO A 301 0.69 -15.79 3.10
N TRP A 302 0.63 -17.07 2.73
CA TRP A 302 1.53 -18.09 3.25
C TRP A 302 2.95 -17.98 2.72
N VAL A 303 3.10 -17.55 1.46
CA VAL A 303 4.42 -17.37 0.82
C VAL A 303 5.13 -16.12 1.32
N GLN A 304 4.41 -15.03 1.57
CA GLN A 304 5.00 -13.79 2.10
C GLN A 304 5.37 -13.88 3.58
N GLY A 305 4.59 -14.61 4.39
CA GLY A 305 4.90 -14.83 5.81
C GLY A 305 6.16 -15.66 6.06
N THR A 306 6.67 -16.36 5.05
CA THR A 306 7.94 -17.11 5.16
C THR A 306 9.17 -16.32 4.70
N LEU A 307 8.99 -15.09 4.18
CA LEU A 307 10.05 -14.22 3.66
C LEU A 307 10.31 -12.99 4.54
N LEU A 308 9.54 -12.80 5.60
CA LEU A 308 9.73 -11.81 6.67
C LEU A 308 10.30 -12.49 7.92
#